data_34b53f5f54e5295e0cde30973493191e
#
_entry.id   34b53f5f54e5295e0cde30973493191e
#
_cell.length_a   1.000
_cell.length_b   1.000
_cell.length_c   1.000
_cell.angle_alpha   90.00
_cell.angle_beta   90.00
_cell.angle_gamma   90.00
#
_symmetry.space_group_name_H-M   'P 1'
#
loop_
_entity.id
_entity.type
_entity.pdbx_description
1 polymer ?
#
loop_
_entity_poly.entity_id
_entity_poly.type
_entity_poly.pdbx_seq_one_letter_code
_entity_poly.pdbx_strand_id
1 'polypeptide(L)'
;MRVYFGLFLCLAFPGIGSAQTADQISKADLAGIKYVLADAQRRSFSANREVCGLFGRNAEGKLVSTSGRVGGRDGCRPGYDPRGVEVFATWHTHGAFEDDYDSEVPSPDDVRAEMIEGQIGFVATPGGRLWMIDGERGVANLVCGLSCLPADQNFEPGVFGPIAKHYTLEQLYARESH
;
A
#
# COMPACT_ATOMS: atom_id res chain seq x y z
N MET A 1 31.44 -53.95 24.94
CA MET A 1 31.48 -52.49 24.73
C MET A 1 30.46 -52.20 23.60
N ARG A 2 29.23 -51.71 23.95
CA ARG A 2 28.16 -51.42 23.00
C ARG A 2 28.14 -49.91 22.77
N VAL A 3 28.43 -49.49 21.54
CA VAL A 3 28.38 -48.09 21.12
C VAL A 3 26.96 -47.81 20.64
N TYR A 4 26.23 -46.92 21.32
CA TYR A 4 24.93 -46.37 20.88
C TYR A 4 25.16 -45.20 19.96
N PHE A 5 24.79 -45.35 18.67
CA PHE A 5 24.71 -44.25 17.72
C PHE A 5 23.39 -43.54 17.95
N GLY A 6 23.44 -42.33 18.54
CA GLY A 6 22.30 -41.46 18.67
C GLY A 6 21.98 -40.80 17.33
N LEU A 7 20.80 -41.10 16.81
CA LEU A 7 20.26 -40.46 15.60
C LEU A 7 19.74 -39.06 15.99
N PHE A 8 20.48 -38.02 15.64
CA PHE A 8 20.00 -36.63 15.79
C PHE A 8 18.98 -36.34 14.69
N LEU A 9 17.71 -36.31 15.07
CA LEU A 9 16.59 -35.84 14.22
C LEU A 9 16.64 -34.34 14.14
N CYS A 10 17.16 -33.76 13.05
CA CYS A 10 17.02 -32.33 12.75
C CYS A 10 15.56 -32.03 12.44
N LEU A 11 14.86 -31.43 13.41
CA LEU A 11 13.56 -30.79 13.18
C LEU A 11 13.80 -29.52 12.36
N ALA A 12 13.47 -29.56 11.07
CA ALA A 12 13.39 -28.35 10.27
C ALA A 12 12.20 -27.52 10.77
N PHE A 13 12.48 -26.39 11.41
CA PHE A 13 11.46 -25.39 11.69
C PHE A 13 10.99 -24.80 10.35
N PRO A 14 9.67 -24.70 10.10
CA PRO A 14 9.17 -23.94 8.96
C PRO A 14 9.67 -22.50 9.09
N GLY A 15 10.33 -22.02 8.03
CA GLY A 15 10.89 -20.68 7.98
C GLY A 15 9.80 -19.65 8.27
N ILE A 16 10.10 -18.71 9.17
CA ILE A 16 9.36 -17.49 9.35
C ILE A 16 9.41 -16.78 7.98
N GLY A 17 8.26 -16.65 7.33
CA GLY A 17 8.17 -15.88 6.08
C GLY A 17 8.74 -14.48 6.34
N SER A 18 9.82 -14.13 5.66
CA SER A 18 10.38 -12.78 5.75
C SER A 18 9.38 -11.80 5.15
N ALA A 19 9.03 -10.75 5.88
CA ALA A 19 8.25 -9.65 5.35
C ALA A 19 8.87 -9.16 4.04
N GLN A 20 8.03 -8.95 3.02
CA GLN A 20 8.50 -8.50 1.72
C GLN A 20 8.85 -7.02 1.83
N THR A 21 10.12 -6.67 1.61
CA THR A 21 10.58 -5.28 1.65
C THR A 21 10.27 -4.56 0.33
N ALA A 22 10.25 -3.23 0.36
CA ALA A 22 10.01 -2.39 -0.81
C ALA A 22 10.92 -2.72 -2.01
N ASP A 23 12.15 -3.14 -1.76
CA ASP A 23 13.14 -3.52 -2.78
C ASP A 23 12.80 -4.81 -3.54
N GLN A 24 11.81 -5.59 -3.08
CA GLN A 24 11.39 -6.86 -3.66
C GLN A 24 10.22 -6.75 -4.64
N ILE A 25 9.66 -5.54 -4.84
CA ILE A 25 8.56 -5.32 -5.78
C ILE A 25 9.11 -5.31 -7.21
N SER A 26 8.78 -6.35 -7.99
CA SER A 26 9.21 -6.44 -9.38
C SER A 26 8.49 -5.44 -10.29
N LYS A 27 9.06 -5.17 -11.47
CA LYS A 27 8.38 -4.35 -12.50
C LYS A 27 7.04 -4.95 -12.95
N ALA A 28 6.94 -6.29 -12.97
CA ALA A 28 5.71 -6.98 -13.34
C ALA A 28 4.64 -6.82 -12.25
N ASP A 29 5.03 -6.94 -10.97
CA ASP A 29 4.13 -6.67 -9.86
C ASP A 29 3.63 -5.22 -9.88
N LEU A 30 4.53 -4.26 -10.11
CA LEU A 30 4.15 -2.85 -10.18
C LEU A 30 3.14 -2.57 -11.31
N ALA A 31 3.25 -3.25 -12.45
CA ALA A 31 2.25 -3.15 -13.51
C ALA A 31 0.88 -3.71 -13.05
N GLY A 32 0.87 -4.85 -12.36
CA GLY A 32 -0.34 -5.43 -11.78
C GLY A 32 -0.97 -4.54 -10.71
N ILE A 33 -0.15 -3.98 -9.80
CA ILE A 33 -0.57 -3.04 -8.77
C ILE A 33 -1.25 -1.81 -9.40
N LYS A 34 -0.64 -1.20 -10.41
CA LYS A 34 -1.21 -0.06 -11.15
C LYS A 34 -2.53 -0.42 -11.82
N TYR A 35 -2.65 -1.60 -12.39
CA TYR A 35 -3.88 -2.06 -13.03
C TYR A 35 -5.04 -2.15 -12.04
N VAL A 36 -4.80 -2.75 -10.85
CA VAL A 36 -5.82 -2.85 -9.78
C VAL A 36 -6.21 -1.47 -9.26
N LEU A 37 -5.22 -0.62 -8.97
CA LEU A 37 -5.48 0.71 -8.44
C LEU A 37 -6.15 1.64 -9.45
N ALA A 38 -5.89 1.49 -10.75
CA ALA A 38 -6.60 2.24 -11.78
C ALA A 38 -8.11 1.94 -11.81
N ASP A 39 -8.51 0.70 -11.52
CA ASP A 39 -9.93 0.35 -11.37
C ASP A 39 -10.49 0.88 -10.04
N ALA A 40 -9.77 0.70 -8.95
CA ALA A 40 -10.16 1.19 -7.63
C ALA A 40 -10.37 2.72 -7.63
N GLN A 41 -9.50 3.50 -8.30
CA GLN A 41 -9.62 4.95 -8.44
C GLN A 41 -10.95 5.37 -9.07
N ARG A 42 -11.36 4.73 -10.18
CA ARG A 42 -12.63 5.06 -10.83
C ARG A 42 -13.83 4.87 -9.90
N ARG A 43 -13.81 3.78 -9.11
CA ARG A 43 -14.86 3.52 -8.11
C ARG A 43 -14.80 4.53 -6.97
N SER A 44 -13.61 4.88 -6.53
CA SER A 44 -13.34 5.84 -5.47
C SER A 44 -13.89 7.22 -5.83
N PHE A 45 -13.56 7.75 -7.00
CA PHE A 45 -14.06 9.05 -7.47
C PHE A 45 -15.57 9.08 -7.60
N SER A 46 -16.17 8.04 -8.20
CA SER A 46 -17.62 7.94 -8.38
C SER A 46 -18.38 7.94 -7.04
N ALA A 47 -17.80 7.36 -5.99
CA ALA A 47 -18.40 7.26 -4.67
C ALA A 47 -18.02 8.42 -3.74
N ASN A 48 -16.97 9.18 -4.08
CA ASN A 48 -16.24 10.10 -3.20
C ASN A 48 -15.90 9.43 -1.86
N ARG A 49 -15.28 8.24 -1.94
CA ARG A 49 -14.90 7.41 -0.80
C ARG A 49 -13.61 6.66 -1.12
N GLU A 50 -12.88 6.33 -0.10
CA GLU A 50 -11.76 5.43 -0.23
C GLU A 50 -12.19 4.03 -0.66
N VAL A 51 -11.34 3.37 -1.43
CA VAL A 51 -11.44 1.94 -1.73
C VAL A 51 -10.15 1.29 -1.29
N CYS A 52 -10.21 0.22 -0.53
CA CYS A 52 -9.02 -0.45 -0.02
C CYS A 52 -9.07 -1.96 -0.14
N GLY A 53 -7.91 -2.58 -0.14
CA GLY A 53 -7.77 -4.02 -0.22
C GLY A 53 -6.36 -4.48 0.10
N LEU A 54 -6.06 -5.72 -0.27
CA LEU A 54 -4.81 -6.39 0.02
C LEU A 54 -4.15 -6.85 -1.29
N PHE A 55 -2.82 -6.80 -1.33
CA PHE A 55 -2.00 -7.51 -2.30
C PHE A 55 -1.31 -8.68 -1.64
N GLY A 56 -1.22 -9.77 -2.35
CA GLY A 56 -0.53 -10.98 -1.87
C GLY A 56 -0.04 -11.84 -3.02
N ARG A 57 0.50 -12.99 -2.67
CA ARG A 57 0.94 -14.02 -3.61
C ARG A 57 0.14 -15.30 -3.39
N ASN A 58 -0.30 -15.91 -4.46
CA ASN A 58 -0.88 -17.24 -4.41
C ASN A 58 0.20 -18.32 -4.31
N ALA A 59 -0.21 -19.59 -4.25
CA ALA A 59 0.71 -20.73 -4.15
C ALA A 59 1.73 -20.84 -5.29
N GLU A 60 1.41 -20.27 -6.46
CA GLU A 60 2.29 -20.19 -7.63
C GLU A 60 3.19 -18.95 -7.63
N GLY A 61 3.19 -18.15 -6.55
CA GLY A 61 3.96 -16.91 -6.40
C GLY A 61 3.44 -15.73 -7.24
N LYS A 62 2.26 -15.85 -7.86
CA LYS A 62 1.68 -14.79 -8.68
C LYS A 62 1.02 -13.72 -7.82
N LEU A 63 1.17 -12.46 -8.24
CA LEU A 63 0.46 -11.34 -7.65
C LEU A 63 -1.06 -11.56 -7.74
N VAL A 64 -1.73 -11.43 -6.61
CA VAL A 64 -3.18 -11.42 -6.49
C VAL A 64 -3.62 -10.21 -5.65
N SER A 65 -4.85 -9.76 -5.88
CA SER A 65 -5.44 -8.67 -5.09
C SER A 65 -6.86 -9.06 -4.67
N THR A 66 -7.27 -8.58 -3.50
CA THR A 66 -8.70 -8.59 -3.17
C THR A 66 -9.46 -7.63 -4.08
N SER A 67 -10.77 -7.83 -4.24
CA SER A 67 -11.63 -6.99 -5.09
C SER A 67 -11.78 -5.54 -4.64
N GLY A 68 -11.27 -5.22 -3.47
CA GLY A 68 -11.39 -3.92 -2.83
C GLY A 68 -12.75 -3.70 -2.17
N ARG A 69 -12.70 -2.99 -1.05
CA ARG A 69 -13.86 -2.62 -0.23
C ARG A 69 -14.02 -1.10 -0.28
N VAL A 70 -15.25 -0.60 -0.32
CA VAL A 70 -15.52 0.83 -0.18
C VAL A 70 -15.54 1.19 1.30
N GLY A 71 -14.75 2.18 1.66
CA GLY A 71 -14.62 2.73 3.01
C GLY A 71 -15.41 4.00 3.26
N GLY A 72 -14.86 4.88 4.09
CA GLY A 72 -15.31 6.24 4.37
C GLY A 72 -14.77 7.26 3.36
N ARG A 73 -14.84 8.54 3.72
CA ARG A 73 -14.19 9.65 2.99
C ARG A 73 -12.69 9.72 3.31
N ASP A 74 -12.34 9.41 4.54
CA ASP A 74 -11.04 9.62 5.18
C ASP A 74 -10.50 8.34 5.86
N GLY A 75 -10.97 7.17 5.44
CA GLY A 75 -10.48 5.91 5.98
C GLY A 75 -11.16 4.69 5.40
N CYS A 76 -10.36 3.64 5.25
CA CYS A 76 -10.81 2.35 4.76
C CYS A 76 -10.07 1.22 5.48
N ARG A 77 -10.80 0.17 5.81
CA ARG A 77 -10.19 -1.06 6.35
C ARG A 77 -10.34 -2.18 5.34
N PRO A 78 -9.24 -2.78 4.89
CA PRO A 78 -9.29 -3.99 4.06
C PRO A 78 -10.10 -5.10 4.73
N GLY A 79 -10.61 -6.02 3.93
CA GLY A 79 -11.23 -7.24 4.44
C GLY A 79 -10.19 -8.18 5.06
N TYR A 80 -10.68 -9.35 5.49
CA TYR A 80 -9.78 -10.40 6.00
C TYR A 80 -8.90 -10.97 4.90
N ASP A 81 -7.76 -11.54 5.31
CA ASP A 81 -6.82 -12.18 4.42
C ASP A 81 -7.50 -13.30 3.62
N PRO A 82 -7.32 -13.32 2.30
CA PRO A 82 -7.89 -14.37 1.48
C PRO A 82 -7.14 -15.70 1.75
N ARG A 83 -7.90 -16.80 1.86
CA ARG A 83 -7.31 -18.12 2.11
C ARG A 83 -6.33 -18.51 1.00
N GLY A 84 -5.17 -19.03 1.39
CA GLY A 84 -4.15 -19.50 0.45
C GLY A 84 -3.38 -18.40 -0.26
N VAL A 85 -3.43 -17.18 0.26
CA VAL A 85 -2.67 -16.03 -0.23
C VAL A 85 -1.74 -15.54 0.87
N GLU A 86 -0.46 -15.40 0.56
CA GLU A 86 0.51 -14.75 1.42
C GLU A 86 0.40 -13.23 1.19
N VAL A 87 -0.26 -12.53 2.10
CA VAL A 87 -0.44 -11.07 2.03
C VAL A 87 0.88 -10.39 2.35
N PHE A 88 1.26 -9.39 1.54
CA PHE A 88 2.49 -8.63 1.73
C PHE A 88 2.28 -7.11 1.74
N ALA A 89 1.13 -6.62 1.28
CA ALA A 89 0.84 -5.20 1.25
C ALA A 89 -0.64 -4.91 1.39
N THR A 90 -0.95 -3.75 1.97
CA THR A 90 -2.26 -3.10 1.85
C THR A 90 -2.27 -2.18 0.63
N TRP A 91 -3.45 -1.74 0.23
CA TRP A 91 -3.61 -0.66 -0.70
C TRP A 91 -4.91 0.10 -0.44
N HIS A 92 -4.89 1.39 -0.70
CA HIS A 92 -6.10 2.22 -0.72
C HIS A 92 -6.01 3.37 -1.72
N THR A 93 -7.16 3.95 -1.99
CA THR A 93 -7.28 5.20 -2.75
C THR A 93 -7.72 6.29 -1.81
N HIS A 94 -7.30 7.51 -2.06
CA HIS A 94 -7.97 8.68 -1.53
C HIS A 94 -9.22 8.97 -2.37
N GLY A 95 -10.28 9.54 -1.79
CA GLY A 95 -11.55 9.86 -2.44
C GLY A 95 -11.42 10.73 -3.70
N ALA A 96 -12.49 11.39 -4.12
CA ALA A 96 -12.43 12.43 -5.13
C ALA A 96 -11.62 13.64 -4.62
N PHE A 97 -11.15 14.48 -5.55
CA PHE A 97 -10.44 15.71 -5.20
C PHE A 97 -11.35 16.68 -4.44
N GLU A 98 -10.82 17.26 -3.37
CA GLU A 98 -11.41 18.35 -2.59
C GLU A 98 -10.31 19.37 -2.28
N ASP A 99 -10.64 20.66 -2.25
CA ASP A 99 -9.68 21.75 -2.06
C ASP A 99 -9.42 22.10 -0.59
N ASP A 100 -10.16 21.49 0.31
CA ASP A 100 -10.04 21.64 1.77
C ASP A 100 -9.24 20.54 2.46
N TYR A 101 -8.76 19.52 1.71
CA TYR A 101 -8.03 18.38 2.24
C TYR A 101 -6.92 17.91 1.30
N ASP A 102 -5.67 17.88 1.79
CA ASP A 102 -4.51 17.40 1.00
C ASP A 102 -4.50 15.88 0.83
N SER A 103 -5.23 15.42 -0.16
CA SER A 103 -5.32 14.01 -0.56
C SER A 103 -4.22 13.55 -1.52
N GLU A 104 -3.21 14.39 -1.80
CA GLU A 104 -2.18 14.10 -2.81
C GLU A 104 -0.92 13.42 -2.27
N VAL A 105 -0.84 13.24 -0.96
CA VAL A 105 0.19 12.52 -0.25
C VAL A 105 -0.45 11.53 0.72
N PRO A 106 0.24 10.45 1.13
CA PRO A 106 -0.22 9.64 2.26
C PRO A 106 -0.35 10.49 3.54
N SER A 107 -1.37 10.22 4.32
CA SER A 107 -1.51 10.85 5.64
C SER A 107 -0.51 10.28 6.65
N PRO A 108 -0.24 10.98 7.77
CA PRO A 108 0.51 10.40 8.88
C PRO A 108 -0.11 9.11 9.42
N ASP A 109 -1.44 9.01 9.42
CA ASP A 109 -2.14 7.83 9.91
C ASP A 109 -1.97 6.63 8.96
N ASP A 110 -1.91 6.84 7.64
CA ASP A 110 -1.56 5.78 6.68
C ASP A 110 -0.17 5.21 6.99
N VAL A 111 0.83 6.09 7.16
CA VAL A 111 2.19 5.64 7.47
C VAL A 111 2.25 4.92 8.81
N ARG A 112 1.55 5.42 9.84
CA ARG A 112 1.50 4.77 11.17
C ARG A 112 0.84 3.40 11.12
N ALA A 113 -0.24 3.24 10.35
CA ALA A 113 -0.90 1.95 10.19
C ALA A 113 0.08 0.90 9.64
N GLU A 114 0.80 1.23 8.57
CA GLU A 114 1.79 0.33 7.99
C GLU A 114 2.99 0.06 8.92
N MET A 115 3.39 1.06 9.72
CA MET A 115 4.45 0.86 10.73
C MET A 115 4.05 -0.12 11.83
N ILE A 116 2.79 -0.11 12.28
CA ILE A 116 2.29 -1.03 13.30
C ILE A 116 2.32 -2.47 12.79
N GLU A 117 1.97 -2.69 11.54
CA GLU A 117 1.93 -4.01 10.90
C GLU A 117 3.29 -4.42 10.31
N GLY A 118 4.25 -3.49 10.18
CA GLY A 118 5.57 -3.74 9.58
C GLY A 118 5.48 -4.13 8.10
N GLN A 119 4.52 -3.60 7.36
CA GLN A 119 4.23 -4.01 5.98
C GLN A 119 4.30 -2.84 4.99
N ILE A 120 4.10 -3.16 3.72
CA ILE A 120 4.04 -2.18 2.64
C ILE A 120 2.61 -1.69 2.46
N GLY A 121 2.44 -0.37 2.25
CA GLY A 121 1.18 0.23 1.81
C GLY A 121 1.30 0.86 0.43
N PHE A 122 0.25 0.78 -0.38
CA PHE A 122 0.13 1.51 -1.64
C PHE A 122 -1.03 2.49 -1.57
N VAL A 123 -0.76 3.76 -1.92
CA VAL A 123 -1.76 4.82 -1.89
C VAL A 123 -1.89 5.45 -3.27
N ALA A 124 -3.11 5.52 -3.78
CA ALA A 124 -3.44 6.17 -5.05
C ALA A 124 -4.22 7.46 -4.80
N THR A 125 -3.76 8.58 -5.37
CA THR A 125 -4.27 9.92 -5.09
C THR A 125 -5.16 10.46 -6.21
N PRO A 126 -6.04 11.46 -5.95
CA PRO A 126 -6.90 12.07 -6.96
C PRO A 126 -6.18 12.59 -8.20
N GLY A 127 -4.96 13.13 -8.05
CA GLY A 127 -4.14 13.55 -9.19
C GLY A 127 -3.49 12.39 -9.96
N GLY A 128 -3.79 11.15 -9.60
CA GLY A 128 -3.26 9.94 -10.25
C GLY A 128 -1.81 9.62 -9.88
N ARG A 129 -1.33 10.06 -8.73
CA ARG A 129 -0.05 9.61 -8.18
C ARG A 129 -0.19 8.23 -7.56
N LEU A 130 0.90 7.49 -7.54
CA LEU A 130 1.05 6.26 -6.77
C LEU A 130 2.17 6.42 -5.77
N TRP A 131 1.85 6.21 -4.50
CA TRP A 131 2.79 6.17 -3.40
C TRP A 131 2.99 4.74 -2.91
N MET A 132 4.16 4.49 -2.35
CA MET A 132 4.49 3.29 -1.59
C MET A 132 4.97 3.71 -0.21
N ILE A 133 4.31 3.19 0.81
CA ILE A 133 4.71 3.33 2.21
C ILE A 133 5.58 2.13 2.57
N ASP A 134 6.73 2.39 3.16
CA ASP A 134 7.59 1.40 3.78
C ASP A 134 7.34 1.45 5.29
N GLY A 135 6.53 0.53 5.80
CA GLY A 135 6.16 0.49 7.21
C GLY A 135 7.34 0.19 8.13
N GLU A 136 8.35 -0.57 7.70
CA GLU A 136 9.54 -0.82 8.50
C GLU A 136 10.36 0.46 8.74
N ARG A 137 10.41 1.36 7.75
CA ARG A 137 11.16 2.61 7.80
C ARG A 137 10.33 3.83 8.19
N GLY A 138 9.01 3.72 8.15
CA GLY A 138 8.10 4.84 8.44
C GLY A 138 8.21 5.97 7.41
N VAL A 139 8.31 5.63 6.13
CA VAL A 139 8.48 6.59 5.04
C VAL A 139 7.52 6.32 3.88
N ALA A 140 7.14 7.39 3.18
CA ALA A 140 6.36 7.31 1.94
C ALA A 140 7.24 7.73 0.74
N ASN A 141 7.26 6.91 -0.31
CA ASN A 141 8.03 7.14 -1.53
C ASN A 141 7.09 7.25 -2.74
N LEU A 142 7.27 8.27 -3.55
CA LEU A 142 6.53 8.44 -4.79
C LEU A 142 7.01 7.43 -5.83
N VAL A 143 6.15 6.47 -6.16
CA VAL A 143 6.42 5.46 -7.20
C VAL A 143 6.28 6.05 -8.59
N CYS A 144 5.21 6.83 -8.80
CA CYS A 144 5.04 7.60 -10.04
C CYS A 144 4.15 8.83 -9.82
N GLY A 145 4.39 9.87 -10.64
CA GLY A 145 3.81 11.20 -10.49
C GLY A 145 2.40 11.34 -11.06
N LEU A 146 2.02 12.59 -11.29
CA LEU A 146 0.71 12.96 -11.84
C LEU A 146 0.31 12.12 -13.05
N SER A 147 -0.97 11.77 -13.12
CA SER A 147 -1.58 11.03 -14.24
C SER A 147 -0.94 9.68 -14.55
N CYS A 148 -0.16 9.13 -13.60
CA CYS A 148 0.37 7.77 -13.69
C CYS A 148 -0.73 6.72 -13.54
N LEU A 149 -1.73 7.03 -12.74
CA LEU A 149 -3.03 6.36 -12.62
C LEU A 149 -4.12 7.30 -13.16
N PRO A 150 -5.38 6.84 -13.35
CA PRO A 150 -6.48 7.74 -13.64
C PRO A 150 -6.54 8.87 -12.62
N ALA A 151 -6.71 10.10 -13.09
CA ALA A 151 -6.93 11.26 -12.24
C ALA A 151 -8.43 11.61 -12.17
N ASP A 152 -8.83 12.25 -11.07
CA ASP A 152 -10.15 12.85 -10.96
C ASP A 152 -10.28 13.99 -11.97
N GLN A 153 -11.44 14.08 -12.62
CA GLN A 153 -11.71 15.14 -13.59
C GLN A 153 -11.74 16.56 -12.99
N ASN A 154 -11.98 16.65 -11.68
CA ASN A 154 -12.00 17.92 -10.93
C ASN A 154 -10.65 18.23 -10.28
N PHE A 155 -9.63 17.39 -10.48
CA PHE A 155 -8.32 17.58 -9.85
C PHE A 155 -7.66 18.88 -10.30
N GLU A 156 -7.26 19.71 -9.33
CA GLU A 156 -6.53 20.96 -9.56
C GLU A 156 -5.08 20.81 -9.03
N PRO A 157 -4.07 20.85 -9.91
CA PRO A 157 -2.70 20.71 -9.48
C PRO A 157 -2.21 21.94 -8.72
N GLY A 158 -1.44 21.72 -7.65
CA GLY A 158 -0.75 22.79 -6.92
C GLY A 158 -1.53 23.45 -5.81
N VAL A 159 -2.78 23.09 -5.56
CA VAL A 159 -3.62 23.65 -4.47
C VAL A 159 -2.91 23.53 -3.12
N PHE A 160 -2.31 22.38 -2.83
CA PHE A 160 -1.59 22.11 -1.57
C PHE A 160 -0.07 22.33 -1.69
N GLY A 161 0.38 23.11 -2.69
CA GLY A 161 1.78 23.40 -2.92
C GLY A 161 2.60 22.25 -3.52
N PRO A 162 3.94 22.33 -3.46
CA PRO A 162 4.81 21.34 -4.09
C PRO A 162 4.76 20.00 -3.37
N ILE A 163 4.79 18.92 -4.16
CA ILE A 163 4.85 17.55 -3.69
C ILE A 163 6.27 17.01 -3.86
N ALA A 164 6.92 16.62 -2.75
CA ALA A 164 8.22 15.95 -2.78
C ALA A 164 8.08 14.49 -3.25
N LYS A 165 9.21 13.86 -3.57
CA LYS A 165 9.21 12.44 -3.97
C LYS A 165 9.32 11.47 -2.79
N HIS A 166 9.54 12.00 -1.61
CA HIS A 166 9.77 11.24 -0.39
C HIS A 166 9.31 12.07 0.81
N TYR A 167 8.67 11.41 1.76
CA TYR A 167 8.29 11.98 3.05
C TYR A 167 8.59 11.00 4.18
N THR A 168 9.14 11.53 5.27
CA THR A 168 9.11 10.86 6.58
C THR A 168 7.78 11.13 7.27
N LEU A 169 7.45 10.35 8.29
CA LEU A 169 6.26 10.57 9.12
C LEU A 169 6.23 11.99 9.70
N GLU A 170 7.37 12.50 10.18
CA GLU A 170 7.49 13.86 10.73
C GLU A 170 7.17 14.95 9.67
N GLN A 171 7.65 14.75 8.43
CA GLN A 171 7.37 15.68 7.33
C GLN A 171 5.90 15.66 6.91
N LEU A 172 5.21 14.53 7.00
CA LEU A 172 3.78 14.44 6.76
C LEU A 172 2.98 15.17 7.85
N TYR A 173 3.32 15.00 9.12
CA TYR A 173 2.70 15.80 10.20
C TYR A 173 2.91 17.31 10.01
N ALA A 174 4.11 17.73 9.62
CA ALA A 174 4.37 19.14 9.36
C ALA A 174 3.53 19.67 8.19
N ARG A 175 3.25 18.81 7.19
CA ARG A 175 2.44 19.17 6.02
C ARG A 175 0.95 19.29 6.34
N GLU A 176 0.39 18.44 7.17
CA GLU A 176 -1.02 18.52 7.64
C GLU A 176 -1.29 19.78 8.49
N SER A 177 -0.25 20.36 9.09
CA SER A 177 -0.40 21.50 10.01
C SER A 177 -0.53 22.85 9.28
N HIS A 178 -0.51 22.86 7.95
CA HIS A 178 -0.55 24.05 7.11
C HIS A 178 -1.81 24.09 6.28
#